data_1e116b212f48e96b702df0ecfd9e54ac
#
_entry.id   1e116b212f48e96b702df0ecfd9e54ac
#
_cell.length_a   1.000
_cell.length_b   1.000
_cell.length_c   1.000
_cell.angle_alpha   90.00
_cell.angle_beta   90.00
_cell.angle_gamma   90.00
#
_symmetry.space_group_name_H-M   'P 1'
#
loop_
_entity.id
_entity.type
_entity.pdbx_description
1 polymer ?
#
loop_
_entity_poly.entity_id
_entity_poly.type
_entity_poly.pdbx_seq_one_letter_code
_entity_poly.pdbx_strand_id
1 'polypeptide(L)'
;AVYFNIGKTTLSVDEMQHLDYFAKKILSKADKQSKVYITVMGSADSNTGTPKRNQSLSEARGKYVSDMLTSKYGIAKDRIVVKSEVVNAKADPELERAVKISF
;
A
#
# COMPACT_ATOMS: atom_id res chain seq x y z
N ALA A 1 -4.48 0.38 -6.64
CA ALA A 1 -3.68 -0.45 -5.73
C ALA A 1 -2.32 -0.77 -6.33
N VAL A 2 -1.34 -1.06 -5.51
CA VAL A 2 -0.05 -1.62 -5.92
C VAL A 2 0.06 -3.04 -5.38
N TYR A 3 0.67 -3.95 -6.15
CA TYR A 3 0.65 -5.38 -5.87
C TYR A 3 2.05 -5.91 -5.53
N PHE A 4 2.08 -6.94 -4.69
CA PHE A 4 3.31 -7.57 -4.22
C PHE A 4 3.37 -9.02 -4.68
N ASN A 5 4.57 -9.52 -4.93
CA ASN A 5 4.77 -10.94 -5.17
C ASN A 5 4.62 -11.73 -3.86
N ILE A 6 4.38 -13.02 -3.97
CA ILE A 6 4.18 -13.91 -2.82
C ILE A 6 5.34 -13.74 -1.82
N GLY A 7 5.00 -13.49 -0.56
CA GLY A 7 5.96 -13.34 0.52
C GLY A 7 6.84 -12.10 0.47
N LYS A 8 6.62 -11.20 -0.48
CA LYS A 8 7.43 -9.99 -0.64
C LYS A 8 6.79 -8.77 0.01
N THR A 9 7.63 -7.88 0.51
CA THR A 9 7.26 -6.61 1.13
C THR A 9 7.88 -5.41 0.41
N THR A 10 8.50 -5.64 -0.75
CA THR A 10 9.03 -4.60 -1.63
C THR A 10 8.38 -4.72 -3.00
N LEU A 11 8.29 -3.60 -3.72
CA LEU A 11 7.63 -3.56 -5.03
C LEU A 11 8.61 -3.88 -6.17
N SER A 12 8.11 -4.54 -7.22
CA SER A 12 8.82 -4.68 -8.47
C SER A 12 8.94 -3.32 -9.19
N VAL A 13 9.79 -3.27 -10.22
CA VAL A 13 9.96 -2.04 -11.03
C VAL A 13 8.63 -1.59 -11.63
N ASP A 14 7.83 -2.51 -12.16
CA ASP A 14 6.52 -2.19 -12.74
C ASP A 14 5.56 -1.63 -11.70
N GLU A 15 5.52 -2.21 -10.52
CA GLU A 15 4.64 -1.73 -9.44
C GLU A 15 5.14 -0.42 -8.84
N MET A 16 6.44 -0.15 -8.87
CA MET A 16 6.98 1.17 -8.50
C MET A 16 6.48 2.26 -9.46
N GLN A 17 6.29 1.95 -10.74
CA GLN A 17 5.71 2.89 -11.69
C GLN A 17 4.24 3.17 -11.37
N HIS A 18 3.48 2.16 -10.95
CA HIS A 18 2.11 2.34 -10.48
C HIS A 18 2.06 3.24 -9.24
N LEU A 19 2.97 3.04 -8.30
CA LEU A 19 3.06 3.89 -7.11
C LEU A 19 3.38 5.34 -7.49
N ASP A 20 4.28 5.56 -8.42
CA ASP A 20 4.63 6.88 -8.93
C ASP A 20 3.40 7.60 -9.49
N TYR A 21 2.57 6.90 -10.24
CA TYR A 21 1.33 7.43 -10.79
C TYR A 21 0.36 7.87 -9.69
N PHE A 22 0.17 7.02 -8.67
CA PHE A 22 -0.68 7.38 -7.53
C PHE A 22 -0.11 8.56 -6.73
N ALA A 23 1.20 8.59 -6.51
CA ALA A 23 1.85 9.67 -5.79
C ALA A 23 1.66 11.01 -6.50
N LYS A 24 1.79 11.04 -7.81
CA LYS A 24 1.56 12.26 -8.61
C LYS A 24 0.11 12.73 -8.52
N LYS A 25 -0.85 11.81 -8.51
CA LYS A 25 -2.26 12.17 -8.30
C LYS A 25 -2.51 12.76 -6.92
N ILE A 26 -1.91 12.19 -5.89
CA ILE A 26 -2.01 12.69 -4.52
C ILE A 26 -1.45 14.12 -4.43
N LEU A 27 -0.27 14.34 -4.98
CA LEU A 27 0.38 15.65 -4.99
C LEU A 27 -0.44 16.69 -5.75
N SER A 28 -1.00 16.33 -6.89
CA SER A 28 -1.87 17.20 -7.67
C SER A 28 -3.12 17.61 -6.89
N LYS A 29 -3.72 16.66 -6.15
CA LYS A 29 -4.88 16.95 -5.31
C LYS A 29 -4.51 17.84 -4.13
N ALA A 30 -3.34 17.62 -3.53
CA ALA A 30 -2.83 18.42 -2.41
C ALA A 30 -2.60 19.88 -2.82
N ASP A 31 -2.14 20.13 -4.04
CA ASP A 31 -1.95 21.49 -4.56
C ASP A 31 -3.28 22.24 -4.68
N LYS A 32 -4.38 21.53 -4.88
CA LYS A 32 -5.72 22.13 -5.04
C LYS A 32 -6.49 22.22 -3.72
N GLN A 33 -6.12 21.42 -2.72
CA GLN A 33 -6.81 21.36 -1.43
C GLN A 33 -5.78 21.46 -0.30
N SER A 34 -6.07 22.31 0.68
CA SER A 34 -5.16 22.54 1.81
C SER A 34 -4.97 21.32 2.72
N LYS A 35 -5.93 20.38 2.72
CA LYS A 35 -5.86 19.17 3.56
C LYS A 35 -6.29 17.95 2.76
N VAL A 36 -5.33 17.10 2.43
CA VAL A 36 -5.58 15.79 1.83
C VAL A 36 -5.07 14.73 2.79
N TYR A 37 -5.96 13.82 3.19
CA TYR A 37 -5.60 12.67 4.00
C TYR A 37 -5.58 11.43 3.13
N ILE A 38 -4.57 10.58 3.36
CA ILE A 38 -4.31 9.39 2.56
C ILE A 38 -4.45 8.19 3.47
N THR A 39 -5.29 7.24 3.07
CA THR A 39 -5.37 5.95 3.75
C THR A 39 -4.60 4.92 2.94
N VAL A 40 -3.64 4.29 3.59
CA VAL A 40 -2.82 3.22 3.01
C VAL A 40 -3.21 1.93 3.72
N MET A 41 -3.84 1.01 3.00
CA MET A 41 -4.31 -0.28 3.52
C MET A 41 -3.41 -1.40 3.01
N GLY A 42 -2.49 -1.87 3.85
CA GLY A 42 -1.70 -3.06 3.55
C GLY A 42 -2.57 -4.31 3.63
N SER A 43 -2.42 -5.22 2.68
CA SER A 43 -3.24 -6.41 2.58
C SER A 43 -2.41 -7.65 2.34
N ALA A 44 -2.88 -8.79 2.82
CA ALA A 44 -2.29 -10.10 2.57
C ALA A 44 -3.39 -11.13 2.39
N ASP A 45 -3.10 -12.14 1.56
CA ASP A 45 -4.02 -13.24 1.29
C ASP A 45 -3.90 -14.31 2.38
N SER A 46 -5.02 -14.67 3.02
CA SER A 46 -5.06 -15.68 4.07
C SER A 46 -4.93 -17.12 3.56
N ASN A 47 -5.03 -17.34 2.26
CA ASN A 47 -4.93 -18.68 1.65
C ASN A 47 -3.47 -19.14 1.48
N THR A 48 -2.49 -18.24 1.67
CA THR A 48 -1.07 -18.56 1.61
C THR A 48 -0.40 -18.21 2.94
N GLY A 49 0.55 -19.05 3.38
CA GLY A 49 1.29 -18.82 4.60
C GLY A 49 0.48 -19.08 5.87
N THR A 50 0.98 -18.61 7.00
CA THR A 50 0.33 -18.72 8.31
C THR A 50 -0.40 -17.40 8.65
N PRO A 51 -1.41 -17.43 9.55
CA PRO A 51 -2.10 -16.20 9.96
C PRO A 51 -1.13 -15.14 10.52
N LYS A 52 -0.18 -15.55 11.34
CA LYS A 52 0.80 -14.63 11.94
C LYS A 52 1.69 -13.99 10.86
N ARG A 53 2.16 -14.78 9.90
CA ARG A 53 2.98 -14.27 8.79
C ARG A 53 2.18 -13.33 7.90
N ASN A 54 0.92 -13.66 7.62
CA ASN A 54 0.05 -12.83 6.79
C ASN A 54 -0.23 -11.47 7.46
N GLN A 55 -0.43 -11.45 8.77
CA GLN A 55 -0.57 -10.21 9.51
C GLN A 55 0.69 -9.35 9.40
N SER A 56 1.86 -9.95 9.58
CA SER A 56 3.15 -9.27 9.45
C SER A 56 3.38 -8.74 8.03
N LEU A 57 3.00 -9.52 7.00
CA LEU A 57 3.11 -9.10 5.61
C LEU A 57 2.21 -7.89 5.31
N SER A 58 0.96 -7.92 5.78
CA SER A 58 0.03 -6.82 5.53
C SER A 58 0.52 -5.51 6.17
N GLU A 59 1.02 -5.58 7.39
CA GLU A 59 1.58 -4.43 8.09
C GLU A 59 2.84 -3.90 7.38
N ALA A 60 3.76 -4.79 7.01
CA ALA A 60 5.01 -4.42 6.35
C ALA A 60 4.77 -3.81 4.96
N ARG A 61 3.79 -4.32 4.22
CA ARG A 61 3.43 -3.78 2.91
C ARG A 61 2.88 -2.36 3.04
N GLY A 62 1.98 -2.13 3.97
CA GLY A 62 1.42 -0.80 4.23
C GLY A 62 2.50 0.19 4.65
N LYS A 63 3.37 -0.24 5.56
CA LYS A 63 4.48 0.59 6.04
C LYS A 63 5.45 0.93 4.90
N TYR A 64 5.79 -0.05 4.06
CA TYR A 64 6.69 0.17 2.92
C TYR A 64 6.17 1.27 2.00
N VAL A 65 4.90 1.20 1.62
CA VAL A 65 4.28 2.21 0.74
C VAL A 65 4.21 3.57 1.43
N SER A 66 3.83 3.62 2.70
CA SER A 66 3.80 4.86 3.48
C SER A 66 5.19 5.51 3.53
N ASP A 67 6.22 4.73 3.83
CA ASP A 67 7.60 5.22 3.89
C ASP A 67 8.08 5.74 2.53
N MET A 68 7.71 5.08 1.44
CA MET A 68 8.03 5.53 0.09
C MET A 68 7.31 6.83 -0.27
N LEU A 69 6.05 6.98 0.07
CA LEU A 69 5.31 8.22 -0.17
C LEU A 69 5.95 9.40 0.56
N THR A 70 6.45 9.18 1.77
CA THR A 70 7.11 10.22 2.54
C THR A 70 8.53 10.50 2.05
N SER A 71 9.37 9.47 1.88
CA SER A 71 10.79 9.63 1.58
C SER A 71 11.06 9.99 0.12
N LYS A 72 10.33 9.39 -0.82
CA LYS A 72 10.55 9.60 -2.25
C LYS A 72 9.73 10.75 -2.81
N TYR A 73 8.52 10.92 -2.34
CA TYR A 73 7.57 11.89 -2.89
C TYR A 73 7.31 13.09 -1.99
N GLY A 74 7.87 13.11 -0.78
CA GLY A 74 7.77 14.24 0.12
C GLY A 74 6.40 14.45 0.76
N ILE A 75 5.55 13.42 0.77
CA ILE A 75 4.23 13.51 1.40
C ILE A 75 4.39 13.47 2.92
N ALA A 76 3.82 14.45 3.62
CA ALA A 76 3.94 14.54 5.07
C ALA A 76 3.36 13.31 5.76
N LYS A 77 4.12 12.74 6.68
CA LYS A 77 3.76 11.50 7.38
C LYS A 77 2.46 11.63 8.18
N ASP A 78 2.17 12.80 8.73
CA ASP A 78 0.94 13.08 9.48
C ASP A 78 -0.32 13.12 8.60
N ARG A 79 -0.15 13.12 7.27
CA ARG A 79 -1.25 13.03 6.30
C ARG A 79 -1.59 11.60 5.90
N ILE A 80 -0.80 10.62 6.35
CA ILE A 80 -0.95 9.22 5.95
C ILE A 80 -1.44 8.41 7.14
N VAL A 81 -2.57 7.73 6.95
CA VAL A 81 -3.09 6.75 7.92
C VAL A 81 -2.79 5.37 7.37
N VAL A 82 -2.02 4.58 8.11
CA VAL A 82 -1.65 3.21 7.71
C VAL A 82 -2.54 2.22 8.45
N LYS A 83 -3.18 1.35 7.68
CA LYS A 83 -4.01 0.25 8.19
C LYS A 83 -3.53 -1.06 7.57
N SER A 84 -3.96 -2.17 8.13
CA SER A 84 -3.62 -3.49 7.61
C SER A 84 -4.81 -4.44 7.71
N GLU A 85 -4.88 -5.42 6.78
CA GLU A 85 -5.91 -6.44 6.77
C GLU A 85 -5.34 -7.76 6.23
N VAL A 86 -5.94 -8.87 6.66
CA VAL A 86 -5.71 -10.19 6.07
C VAL A 86 -7.05 -10.65 5.51
N VAL A 87 -7.09 -10.95 4.22
CA VAL A 87 -8.33 -11.23 3.50
C VAL A 87 -8.35 -12.66 2.99
N ASN A 88 -9.48 -13.34 3.15
CA ASN A 88 -9.71 -14.65 2.55
C ASN A 88 -10.16 -14.46 1.10
N ALA A 89 -9.19 -14.38 0.19
CA ALA A 89 -9.43 -14.18 -1.23
C ALA A 89 -9.69 -15.53 -1.90
N LYS A 90 -10.97 -15.88 -2.11
CA LYS A 90 -11.36 -17.17 -2.64
C LYS A 90 -11.08 -17.34 -4.14
N ALA A 91 -11.15 -16.25 -4.90
CA ALA A 91 -11.04 -16.30 -6.37
C ALA A 91 -9.65 -15.88 -6.87
N ASP A 92 -9.19 -14.71 -6.47
CA ASP A 92 -7.94 -14.10 -6.96
C ASP A 92 -7.04 -13.67 -5.79
N PRO A 93 -6.27 -14.60 -5.20
CA PRO A 93 -5.39 -14.30 -4.07
C PRO A 93 -4.40 -13.17 -4.35
N GLU A 94 -3.91 -13.04 -5.57
CA GLU A 94 -2.96 -12.01 -5.97
C GLU A 94 -3.52 -10.60 -5.80
N LEU A 95 -4.83 -10.39 -5.87
CA LEU A 95 -5.47 -9.09 -5.66
C LEU A 95 -5.39 -8.63 -4.21
N GLU A 96 -5.11 -9.55 -3.29
CA GLU A 96 -4.98 -9.23 -1.86
C GLU A 96 -3.53 -9.13 -1.42
N ARG A 97 -2.57 -9.48 -2.27
CA ARG A 97 -1.15 -9.17 -2.04
C ARG A 97 -0.86 -7.75 -2.48
N ALA A 98 -1.44 -6.79 -1.77
CA ALA A 98 -1.55 -5.42 -2.27
C ALA A 98 -1.45 -4.37 -1.17
N VAL A 99 -1.28 -3.13 -1.59
CA VAL A 99 -1.57 -1.95 -0.78
C VAL A 99 -2.61 -1.13 -1.54
N LYS A 100 -3.72 -0.89 -0.88
CA LYS A 100 -4.82 -0.08 -1.40
C LYS A 100 -4.66 1.35 -0.90
N ILE A 101 -4.69 2.31 -1.81
CA ILE A 101 -4.46 3.73 -1.51
C ILE A 101 -5.75 4.49 -1.81
N SER A 102 -6.24 5.22 -0.80
CA SER A 102 -7.42 6.10 -0.93
C SER A 102 -7.05 7.53 -0.55
N PHE A 103 -7.57 8.50 -1.29
CA PHE A 103 -7.30 9.91 -1.00
C PHE A 103 -8.38 10.85 -1.54
#